data_010e403c1aa8603aeb57004a965fffc1
#
_entry.id   010e403c1aa8603aeb57004a965fffc1
#
_cell.length_a   1.000
_cell.length_b   1.000
_cell.length_c   1.000
_cell.angle_alpha   90.00
_cell.angle_beta   90.00
_cell.angle_gamma   90.00
#
_symmetry.space_group_name_H-M   'P 1'
#
loop_
_entity.id
_entity.type
_entity.pdbx_description
1 polymer ?
#
loop_
_entity_poly.entity_id
_entity_poly.type
_entity_poly.pdbx_seq_one_letter_code
_entity_poly.pdbx_strand_id
1 'polypeptide(L)'
;MGKLIRGLSENGGIVFCGVDSTDIVCKAEQLHTTSATCSAALGRLLTGASLMGSMLKDDRDTITLRVSGNGPAGVVIACTDGTGNVKGCIDHPLVELPAKANGHLDVGGAVGKDGVLTVIRDNRLQKEPTVGQVPLVSGEIAEDITSYYAYSEQVPTVCALGVLVDKDLSISCAGGYLLQLLPGATDAEITQLEQNIAAMPSVTEMLHAGKTPEDMMNLAMAGFNPSVLDEREVRYQCDCSRERTEQMLLSLGRKELEKLRDEDPHCEVVCHFCHTKYEFDLNKLVKKAVEKAVPVSENAEN
;
A
#
# COMPACT_ATOMS: atom_id res chain seq x y z
N MET A 1 2.53 -4.77 -16.37
CA MET A 1 1.56 -4.08 -15.49
C MET A 1 0.81 -5.15 -14.73
N GLY A 2 0.56 -4.92 -13.45
CA GLY A 2 -0.19 -5.87 -12.62
C GLY A 2 -1.66 -5.96 -13.07
N LYS A 3 -2.25 -7.12 -12.87
CA LYS A 3 -3.66 -7.37 -13.18
C LYS A 3 -4.45 -7.52 -11.88
N LEU A 4 -5.45 -6.67 -11.69
CA LEU A 4 -6.36 -6.70 -10.55
C LEU A 4 -7.76 -7.04 -11.03
N ILE A 5 -8.45 -7.93 -10.30
CA ILE A 5 -9.86 -8.25 -10.55
C ILE A 5 -10.67 -8.07 -9.29
N ARG A 6 -11.95 -7.77 -9.47
CA ARG A 6 -12.97 -7.84 -8.42
C ARG A 6 -14.07 -8.80 -8.87
N GLY A 7 -14.49 -9.65 -7.97
CA GLY A 7 -15.54 -10.64 -8.23
C GLY A 7 -16.56 -10.71 -7.10
N LEU A 8 -17.69 -11.30 -7.41
CA LEU A 8 -18.83 -11.46 -6.50
C LEU A 8 -19.40 -12.86 -6.66
N SER A 9 -19.82 -13.50 -5.57
CA SER A 9 -20.60 -14.73 -5.62
C SER A 9 -21.96 -14.49 -6.25
N GLU A 10 -22.57 -15.51 -6.85
CA GLU A 10 -23.88 -15.41 -7.51
C GLU A 10 -24.97 -14.85 -6.59
N ASN A 11 -24.93 -15.23 -5.31
CA ASN A 11 -25.88 -14.74 -4.29
C ASN A 11 -25.53 -13.37 -3.70
N GLY A 12 -24.42 -12.77 -4.11
CA GLY A 12 -23.97 -11.46 -3.63
C GLY A 12 -23.42 -11.45 -2.20
N GLY A 13 -23.23 -12.59 -1.56
CA GLY A 13 -22.78 -12.67 -0.16
C GLY A 13 -21.26 -12.62 0.05
N ILE A 14 -20.46 -12.80 -1.01
CA ILE A 14 -19.01 -12.90 -0.93
C ILE A 14 -18.37 -12.02 -2.01
N VAL A 15 -17.51 -11.09 -1.60
CA VAL A 15 -16.69 -10.27 -2.49
C VAL A 15 -15.26 -10.80 -2.51
N PHE A 16 -14.69 -10.92 -3.68
CA PHE A 16 -13.30 -11.24 -3.90
C PHE A 16 -12.59 -10.10 -4.62
N CYS A 17 -11.39 -9.79 -4.18
CA CYS A 17 -10.47 -8.90 -4.88
C CYS A 17 -9.12 -9.60 -4.95
N GLY A 18 -8.57 -9.78 -6.15
CA GLY A 18 -7.28 -10.45 -6.35
C GLY A 18 -6.38 -9.65 -7.28
N VAL A 19 -5.07 -9.71 -7.03
CA VAL A 19 -4.08 -9.00 -7.83
C VAL A 19 -2.82 -9.83 -8.07
N ASP A 20 -2.33 -9.81 -9.30
CA ASP A 20 -0.93 -10.08 -9.62
C ASP A 20 -0.20 -8.72 -9.57
N SER A 21 0.66 -8.56 -8.58
CA SER A 21 1.42 -7.32 -8.31
C SER A 21 2.91 -7.46 -8.62
N THR A 22 3.32 -8.48 -9.39
CA THR A 22 4.72 -8.77 -9.68
C THR A 22 5.46 -7.53 -10.21
N ASP A 23 4.92 -6.86 -11.23
CA ASP A 23 5.53 -5.64 -11.79
C ASP A 23 5.62 -4.48 -10.78
N ILE A 24 4.65 -4.38 -9.86
CA ILE A 24 4.64 -3.38 -8.80
C ILE A 24 5.82 -3.61 -7.85
N VAL A 25 5.99 -4.86 -7.41
CA VAL A 25 7.05 -5.21 -6.45
C VAL A 25 8.43 -5.16 -7.10
N CYS A 26 8.57 -5.62 -8.37
CA CYS A 26 9.79 -5.43 -9.15
C CYS A 26 10.17 -3.95 -9.25
N LYS A 27 9.18 -3.07 -9.50
CA LYS A 27 9.44 -1.64 -9.59
C LYS A 27 9.85 -1.04 -8.25
N ALA A 28 9.24 -1.47 -7.16
CA ALA A 28 9.59 -1.02 -5.80
C ALA A 28 11.02 -1.48 -5.42
N GLU A 29 11.38 -2.74 -5.72
CA GLU A 29 12.73 -3.28 -5.50
C GLU A 29 13.77 -2.45 -6.26
N GLN A 30 13.56 -2.19 -7.56
CA GLN A 30 14.47 -1.37 -8.38
C GLN A 30 14.65 0.06 -7.84
N LEU A 31 13.59 0.67 -7.30
CA LEU A 31 13.65 2.03 -6.76
C LEU A 31 14.37 2.08 -5.42
N HIS A 32 14.08 1.13 -4.53
CA HIS A 32 14.55 1.15 -3.15
C HIS A 32 15.75 0.25 -2.89
N THR A 33 16.14 -0.61 -3.86
CA THR A 33 17.26 -1.55 -3.75
C THR A 33 17.15 -2.38 -2.47
N THR A 34 16.01 -3.05 -2.29
CA THR A 34 15.67 -3.74 -1.06
C THR A 34 16.31 -5.14 -0.98
N SER A 35 16.71 -5.57 0.22
CA SER A 35 17.06 -6.98 0.49
C SER A 35 15.83 -7.89 0.28
N ALA A 36 16.04 -9.20 0.15
CA ALA A 36 14.94 -10.16 -0.09
C ALA A 36 13.80 -10.03 0.94
N THR A 37 14.14 -9.93 2.23
CA THR A 37 13.16 -9.81 3.31
C THR A 37 12.42 -8.47 3.26
N CYS A 38 13.12 -7.38 2.96
CA CYS A 38 12.52 -6.06 2.81
C CYS A 38 11.66 -5.95 1.54
N SER A 39 12.07 -6.60 0.44
CA SER A 39 11.26 -6.74 -0.77
C SER A 39 9.95 -7.46 -0.48
N ALA A 40 9.99 -8.53 0.30
CA ALA A 40 8.79 -9.25 0.72
C ALA A 40 7.89 -8.39 1.64
N ALA A 41 8.47 -7.66 2.61
CA ALA A 41 7.73 -6.79 3.52
C ALA A 41 7.03 -5.65 2.76
N LEU A 42 7.78 -4.86 1.99
CA LEU A 42 7.25 -3.75 1.21
C LEU A 42 6.29 -4.24 0.12
N GLY A 43 6.63 -5.33 -0.57
CA GLY A 43 5.82 -5.92 -1.62
C GLY A 43 4.46 -6.41 -1.13
N ARG A 44 4.40 -7.08 0.03
CA ARG A 44 3.13 -7.48 0.66
C ARG A 44 2.30 -6.25 1.04
N LEU A 45 2.92 -5.21 1.60
CA LEU A 45 2.18 -4.00 1.99
C LEU A 45 1.63 -3.26 0.75
N LEU A 46 2.41 -3.15 -0.33
CA LEU A 46 1.97 -2.57 -1.61
C LEU A 46 0.81 -3.38 -2.22
N THR A 47 0.93 -4.71 -2.21
CA THR A 47 -0.13 -5.61 -2.69
C THR A 47 -1.41 -5.44 -1.88
N GLY A 48 -1.30 -5.46 -0.53
CA GLY A 48 -2.43 -5.24 0.36
C GLY A 48 -3.07 -3.86 0.16
N ALA A 49 -2.25 -2.82 -0.01
CA ALA A 49 -2.73 -1.47 -0.30
C ALA A 49 -3.51 -1.42 -1.63
N SER A 50 -2.98 -2.02 -2.72
CA SER A 50 -3.65 -2.09 -4.02
C SER A 50 -5.03 -2.75 -3.93
N LEU A 51 -5.11 -3.89 -3.22
CA LEU A 51 -6.37 -4.59 -2.97
C LEU A 51 -7.35 -3.71 -2.20
N MET A 52 -6.92 -3.08 -1.11
CA MET A 52 -7.77 -2.20 -0.29
C MET A 52 -8.21 -0.94 -1.05
N GLY A 53 -7.32 -0.36 -1.85
CA GLY A 53 -7.62 0.80 -2.69
C GLY A 53 -8.70 0.50 -3.71
N SER A 54 -8.61 -0.63 -4.40
CA SER A 54 -9.59 -1.05 -5.41
C SER A 54 -11.01 -1.24 -4.86
N MET A 55 -11.17 -1.35 -3.54
CA MET A 55 -12.46 -1.46 -2.86
C MET A 55 -13.06 -0.10 -2.47
N LEU A 56 -12.36 1.01 -2.71
CA LEU A 56 -12.87 2.35 -2.50
C LEU A 56 -13.98 2.68 -3.51
N LYS A 57 -14.85 3.62 -3.12
CA LYS A 57 -16.03 4.00 -3.93
C LYS A 57 -15.69 4.98 -5.05
N ASP A 58 -14.73 5.86 -4.84
CA ASP A 58 -14.27 6.89 -5.80
C ASP A 58 -12.78 6.66 -6.10
N ASP A 59 -12.42 6.75 -7.38
CA ASP A 59 -11.03 6.55 -7.83
C ASP A 59 -10.07 7.61 -7.23
N ARG A 60 -10.58 8.72 -6.74
CA ARG A 60 -9.81 9.80 -6.10
C ARG A 60 -9.64 9.63 -4.60
N ASP A 61 -10.41 8.74 -3.97
CA ASP A 61 -10.23 8.41 -2.57
C ASP A 61 -8.86 7.75 -2.38
N THR A 62 -8.26 7.93 -1.22
CA THR A 62 -6.93 7.38 -0.96
C THR A 62 -6.87 6.62 0.34
N ILE A 63 -5.99 5.62 0.37
CA ILE A 63 -5.62 4.90 1.59
C ILE A 63 -4.11 4.98 1.77
N THR A 64 -3.67 5.25 2.99
CA THR A 64 -2.29 5.08 3.41
C THR A 64 -2.24 4.00 4.48
N LEU A 65 -1.44 2.97 4.24
CA LEU A 65 -1.08 1.94 5.21
C LEU A 65 0.28 2.27 5.78
N ARG A 66 0.39 2.32 7.10
CA ARG A 66 1.64 2.53 7.82
C ARG A 66 1.81 1.41 8.84
N VAL A 67 2.80 0.57 8.62
CA VAL A 67 3.21 -0.48 9.56
C VAL A 67 4.43 0.01 10.32
N SER A 68 4.32 0.04 11.64
CA SER A 68 5.37 0.49 12.55
C SER A 68 5.51 -0.53 13.66
N GLY A 69 6.39 -1.50 13.46
CA GLY A 69 6.78 -2.48 14.47
C GLY A 69 8.09 -2.09 15.15
N ASN A 70 8.58 -3.00 15.99
CA ASN A 70 9.87 -2.86 16.68
C ASN A 70 11.01 -3.60 15.96
N GLY A 71 10.80 -4.01 14.72
CA GLY A 71 11.80 -4.73 13.92
C GLY A 71 12.80 -3.78 13.24
N PRO A 72 13.92 -4.35 12.74
CA PRO A 72 15.02 -3.57 12.16
C PRO A 72 14.67 -2.89 10.83
N ALA A 73 13.63 -3.29 10.14
CA ALA A 73 13.18 -2.65 8.89
C ALA A 73 12.60 -1.24 9.09
N GLY A 74 12.28 -0.87 10.33
CA GLY A 74 11.66 0.41 10.65
C GLY A 74 10.21 0.49 10.15
N VAL A 75 9.80 1.67 9.72
CA VAL A 75 8.45 1.90 9.22
C VAL A 75 8.34 1.50 7.76
N VAL A 76 7.26 0.79 7.44
CA VAL A 76 6.89 0.48 6.05
C VAL A 76 5.60 1.21 5.71
N ILE A 77 5.59 1.93 4.60
CA ILE A 77 4.46 2.75 4.16
C ILE A 77 4.05 2.35 2.73
N ALA A 78 2.75 2.21 2.52
CA ALA A 78 2.16 2.10 1.19
C ALA A 78 0.96 3.04 1.07
N CYS A 79 0.89 3.76 -0.04
CA CYS A 79 -0.23 4.63 -0.38
C CYS A 79 -0.87 4.13 -1.66
N THR A 80 -2.19 4.21 -1.73
CA THR A 80 -3.00 3.81 -2.89
C THR A 80 -4.13 4.79 -3.11
N ASP A 81 -4.68 4.78 -4.30
CA ASP A 81 -5.94 5.44 -4.66
C ASP A 81 -7.02 4.41 -5.02
N GLY A 82 -8.22 4.88 -5.35
CA GLY A 82 -9.34 4.01 -5.73
C GLY A 82 -9.15 3.26 -7.04
N THR A 83 -8.12 3.60 -7.84
CA THR A 83 -7.75 2.84 -9.04
C THR A 83 -6.95 1.58 -8.72
N GLY A 84 -6.41 1.48 -7.50
CA GLY A 84 -5.51 0.40 -7.07
C GLY A 84 -4.04 0.62 -7.42
N ASN A 85 -3.67 1.76 -8.01
CA ASN A 85 -2.28 2.14 -8.19
C ASN A 85 -1.63 2.45 -6.84
N VAL A 86 -0.35 2.12 -6.70
CA VAL A 86 0.34 2.19 -5.41
C VAL A 86 1.70 2.85 -5.51
N LYS A 87 2.14 3.40 -4.38
CA LYS A 87 3.52 3.81 -4.09
C LYS A 87 3.82 3.47 -2.64
N GLY A 88 5.09 3.23 -2.32
CA GLY A 88 5.47 2.92 -0.93
C GLY A 88 6.97 3.08 -0.71
N CYS A 89 7.37 3.00 0.54
CA CYS A 89 8.76 3.04 0.97
C CYS A 89 8.96 2.26 2.27
N ILE A 90 10.20 1.99 2.60
CA ILE A 90 10.65 1.32 3.82
C ILE A 90 11.84 2.07 4.39
N ASP A 91 11.90 2.26 5.71
CA ASP A 91 12.96 3.06 6.33
C ASP A 91 14.36 2.45 6.14
N HIS A 92 14.47 1.13 6.37
CA HIS A 92 15.73 0.41 6.28
C HIS A 92 15.63 -0.72 5.24
N PRO A 93 15.95 -0.43 3.95
CA PRO A 93 15.71 -1.35 2.85
C PRO A 93 16.67 -2.56 2.80
N LEU A 94 17.78 -2.53 3.54
CA LEU A 94 18.87 -3.52 3.46
C LEU A 94 18.96 -4.41 4.73
N VAL A 95 17.83 -4.74 5.33
CA VAL A 95 17.80 -5.66 6.47
C VAL A 95 17.86 -7.10 5.97
N GLU A 96 18.87 -7.84 6.44
CA GLU A 96 19.02 -9.27 6.18
C GLU A 96 18.76 -10.06 7.45
N LEU A 97 17.87 -11.03 7.37
CA LEU A 97 17.57 -11.96 8.45
C LEU A 97 17.71 -13.40 7.93
N PRO A 98 18.10 -14.35 8.79
CA PRO A 98 18.05 -15.77 8.46
C PRO A 98 16.61 -16.17 8.05
N ALA A 99 16.50 -17.05 7.06
CA ALA A 99 15.20 -17.64 6.73
C ALA A 99 14.64 -18.40 7.93
N LYS A 100 13.31 -18.46 8.02
CA LYS A 100 12.60 -19.28 9.00
C LYS A 100 12.90 -20.76 8.80
N ALA A 101 12.61 -21.58 9.81
CA ALA A 101 12.85 -23.03 9.75
C ALA A 101 12.12 -23.73 8.58
N ASN A 102 11.03 -23.14 8.08
CA ASN A 102 10.29 -23.61 6.90
C ASN A 102 10.87 -23.09 5.57
N GLY A 103 12.00 -22.36 5.59
CA GLY A 103 12.63 -21.79 4.39
C GLY A 103 12.05 -20.45 3.91
N HIS A 104 11.02 -19.92 4.56
CA HIS A 104 10.42 -18.64 4.20
C HIS A 104 11.23 -17.47 4.75
N LEU A 105 11.16 -16.33 4.06
CA LEU A 105 11.71 -15.06 4.53
C LEU A 105 11.03 -14.64 5.84
N ASP A 106 11.80 -14.14 6.79
CA ASP A 106 11.29 -13.71 8.10
C ASP A 106 10.81 -12.24 8.06
N VAL A 107 9.69 -12.02 7.38
CA VAL A 107 9.09 -10.69 7.27
C VAL A 107 8.64 -10.18 8.64
N GLY A 108 8.01 -11.04 9.43
CA GLY A 108 7.61 -10.68 10.80
C GLY A 108 8.77 -10.30 11.69
N GLY A 109 9.94 -10.95 11.56
CA GLY A 109 11.15 -10.56 12.25
C GLY A 109 11.72 -9.23 11.78
N ALA A 110 11.64 -8.92 10.48
CA ALA A 110 12.10 -7.65 9.93
C ALA A 110 11.22 -6.47 10.34
N VAL A 111 9.91 -6.64 10.30
CA VAL A 111 8.92 -5.62 10.67
C VAL A 111 8.79 -5.49 12.19
N GLY A 112 8.84 -6.61 12.90
CA GLY A 112 8.52 -6.68 14.32
C GLY A 112 7.02 -6.72 14.57
N LYS A 113 6.63 -7.30 15.70
CA LYS A 113 5.22 -7.47 16.07
C LYS A 113 4.75 -6.53 17.19
N ASP A 114 5.68 -5.90 17.91
CA ASP A 114 5.35 -4.94 18.96
C ASP A 114 5.18 -3.55 18.33
N GLY A 115 3.99 -3.26 17.88
CA GLY A 115 3.69 -2.02 17.17
C GLY A 115 2.27 -2.00 16.61
N VAL A 116 2.06 -1.20 15.59
CA VAL A 116 0.72 -0.92 15.07
C VAL A 116 0.69 -0.87 13.54
N LEU A 117 -0.44 -1.33 12.99
CA LEU A 117 -0.88 -1.00 11.64
C LEU A 117 -1.82 0.19 11.74
N THR A 118 -1.48 1.29 11.07
CA THR A 118 -2.33 2.48 10.94
C THR A 118 -2.85 2.54 9.51
N VAL A 119 -4.15 2.71 9.36
CA VAL A 119 -4.84 2.87 8.08
C VAL A 119 -5.48 4.26 8.05
N ILE A 120 -5.03 5.10 7.14
CA ILE A 120 -5.54 6.46 6.95
C ILE A 120 -6.34 6.48 5.66
N ARG A 121 -7.64 6.83 5.74
CA ARG A 121 -8.55 6.94 4.58
C ARG A 121 -8.95 8.38 4.39
N ASP A 122 -8.70 8.92 3.20
CA ASP A 122 -9.14 10.25 2.81
C ASP A 122 -10.13 10.13 1.64
N ASN A 123 -11.41 10.42 1.91
CA ASN A 123 -12.47 10.42 0.92
C ASN A 123 -12.79 11.83 0.39
N ARG A 124 -11.98 12.82 0.75
CA ARG A 124 -12.10 14.24 0.34
C ARG A 124 -13.46 14.91 0.61
N LEU A 125 -14.41 14.17 1.16
CA LEU A 125 -15.73 14.69 1.55
C LEU A 125 -15.71 15.20 3.00
N GLN A 126 -14.81 14.67 3.80
CA GLN A 126 -14.61 15.07 5.19
C GLN A 126 -13.43 16.05 5.31
N LYS A 127 -13.48 16.91 6.33
CA LYS A 127 -12.40 17.88 6.60
C LYS A 127 -11.10 17.19 6.98
N GLU A 128 -11.21 16.05 7.65
CA GLU A 128 -10.08 15.28 8.16
C GLU A 128 -10.18 13.82 7.71
N PRO A 129 -9.06 13.18 7.38
CA PRO A 129 -9.03 11.76 7.07
C PRO A 129 -9.50 10.91 8.27
N THR A 130 -10.12 9.77 7.97
CA THR A 130 -10.43 8.76 8.99
C THR A 130 -9.19 7.93 9.28
N VAL A 131 -8.86 7.74 10.55
CA VAL A 131 -7.70 6.97 11.00
C VAL A 131 -8.17 5.77 11.82
N GLY A 132 -7.86 4.57 11.33
CA GLY A 132 -8.00 3.32 12.07
C GLY A 132 -6.62 2.80 12.49
N GLN A 133 -6.52 2.24 13.68
CA GLN A 133 -5.27 1.69 14.20
C GLN A 133 -5.52 0.40 14.97
N VAL A 134 -4.69 -0.62 14.69
CA VAL A 134 -4.74 -1.91 15.39
C VAL A 134 -3.33 -2.34 15.77
N PRO A 135 -3.15 -3.07 16.89
CA PRO A 135 -1.88 -3.73 17.19
C PRO A 135 -1.50 -4.72 16.09
N LEU A 136 -0.20 -4.85 15.83
CA LEU A 136 0.30 -5.90 14.94
C LEU A 136 0.10 -7.27 15.60
N VAL A 137 -0.30 -8.24 14.80
CA VAL A 137 -0.48 -9.63 15.21
C VAL A 137 0.83 -10.40 15.03
N SER A 138 1.42 -10.30 13.84
CA SER A 138 2.62 -11.06 13.48
C SER A 138 3.69 -10.24 12.76
N GLY A 139 3.34 -9.08 12.20
CA GLY A 139 4.22 -8.33 11.30
C GLY A 139 4.38 -8.97 9.91
N GLU A 140 3.64 -10.05 9.61
CA GLU A 140 3.64 -10.70 8.27
C GLU A 140 2.76 -9.97 7.26
N ILE A 141 2.14 -8.86 7.65
CA ILE A 141 1.31 -7.93 6.88
C ILE A 141 -0.09 -8.48 6.58
N ALA A 142 -0.24 -9.69 6.05
CA ALA A 142 -1.55 -10.26 5.68
C ALA A 142 -2.45 -10.45 6.90
N GLU A 143 -1.92 -11.01 7.96
CA GLU A 143 -2.62 -11.21 9.23
C GLU A 143 -2.95 -9.87 9.90
N ASP A 144 -2.06 -8.89 9.80
CA ASP A 144 -2.25 -7.56 10.36
C ASP A 144 -3.38 -6.80 9.64
N ILE A 145 -3.48 -6.94 8.30
CA ILE A 145 -4.59 -6.40 7.50
C ILE A 145 -5.90 -7.13 7.85
N THR A 146 -5.88 -8.46 8.00
CA THR A 146 -7.05 -9.23 8.43
C THR A 146 -7.54 -8.74 9.80
N SER A 147 -6.63 -8.54 10.74
CA SER A 147 -6.92 -8.00 12.08
C SER A 147 -7.55 -6.60 12.00
N TYR A 148 -7.02 -5.73 11.12
CA TYR A 148 -7.59 -4.40 10.90
C TYR A 148 -9.06 -4.47 10.46
N TYR A 149 -9.38 -5.33 9.50
CA TYR A 149 -10.76 -5.50 9.06
C TYR A 149 -11.66 -6.06 10.17
N ALA A 150 -11.17 -7.01 10.96
CA ALA A 150 -11.94 -7.60 12.04
C ALA A 150 -12.25 -6.61 13.17
N TYR A 151 -11.26 -5.84 13.62
CA TYR A 151 -11.40 -4.99 14.81
C TYR A 151 -11.79 -3.55 14.50
N SER A 152 -11.32 -2.97 13.39
CA SER A 152 -11.60 -1.58 13.05
C SER A 152 -12.82 -1.44 12.12
N GLU A 153 -12.90 -2.27 11.07
CA GLU A 153 -14.00 -2.22 10.11
C GLU A 153 -15.18 -3.13 10.46
N GLN A 154 -14.94 -4.13 11.32
CA GLN A 154 -15.93 -5.14 11.72
C GLN A 154 -16.52 -5.93 10.52
N VAL A 155 -15.66 -6.16 9.52
CA VAL A 155 -15.99 -6.93 8.31
C VAL A 155 -15.17 -8.22 8.32
N PRO A 156 -15.82 -9.41 8.35
CA PRO A 156 -15.11 -10.68 8.23
C PRO A 156 -14.34 -10.73 6.91
N THR A 157 -13.01 -10.78 7.01
CA THR A 157 -12.11 -10.67 5.86
C THR A 157 -11.00 -11.69 5.95
N VAL A 158 -10.66 -12.30 4.83
CA VAL A 158 -9.44 -13.07 4.65
C VAL A 158 -8.50 -12.28 3.75
N CYS A 159 -7.26 -12.12 4.19
CA CYS A 159 -6.20 -11.50 3.40
C CYS A 159 -5.08 -12.53 3.22
N ALA A 160 -4.70 -12.80 1.98
CA ALA A 160 -3.56 -13.63 1.63
C ALA A 160 -2.63 -12.86 0.70
N LEU A 161 -1.37 -12.76 1.07
CA LEU A 161 -0.34 -12.01 0.34
C LEU A 161 0.90 -12.89 0.17
N GLY A 162 1.57 -12.76 -0.98
CA GLY A 162 2.79 -13.49 -1.24
C GLY A 162 3.76 -12.70 -2.12
N VAL A 163 5.04 -12.82 -1.80
CA VAL A 163 6.15 -12.34 -2.63
C VAL A 163 7.21 -13.44 -2.63
N LEU A 164 7.57 -13.91 -3.81
CA LEU A 164 8.63 -14.86 -4.03
C LEU A 164 9.85 -14.14 -4.59
N VAL A 165 10.94 -14.24 -3.85
CA VAL A 165 12.25 -13.68 -4.24
C VAL A 165 13.17 -14.83 -4.59
N ASP A 166 13.78 -14.79 -5.77
CA ASP A 166 14.73 -15.79 -6.23
C ASP A 166 16.11 -15.60 -5.57
N LYS A 167 16.99 -16.58 -5.77
CA LYS A 167 18.34 -16.56 -5.16
C LYS A 167 19.23 -15.42 -5.66
N ASP A 168 18.95 -14.89 -6.82
CA ASP A 168 19.62 -13.72 -7.41
C ASP A 168 19.02 -12.38 -6.93
N LEU A 169 18.09 -12.44 -5.97
CA LEU A 169 17.33 -11.33 -5.39
C LEU A 169 16.27 -10.72 -6.32
N SER A 170 16.06 -11.28 -7.50
CA SER A 170 14.96 -10.86 -8.38
C SER A 170 13.61 -11.30 -7.82
N ILE A 171 12.57 -10.51 -8.12
CA ILE A 171 11.20 -10.86 -7.76
C ILE A 171 10.64 -11.83 -8.80
N SER A 172 10.41 -13.07 -8.41
CA SER A 172 9.84 -14.11 -9.28
C SER A 172 8.35 -13.91 -9.50
N CYS A 173 7.60 -13.71 -8.41
CA CYS A 173 6.19 -13.36 -8.46
C CYS A 173 5.75 -12.67 -7.16
N ALA A 174 4.71 -11.85 -7.26
CA ALA A 174 4.06 -11.21 -6.13
C ALA A 174 2.58 -11.01 -6.41
N GLY A 175 1.76 -11.14 -5.37
CA GLY A 175 0.32 -10.95 -5.49
C GLY A 175 -0.42 -11.28 -4.21
N GLY A 176 -1.74 -11.31 -4.32
CA GLY A 176 -2.58 -11.60 -3.18
C GLY A 176 -4.06 -11.49 -3.49
N TYR A 177 -4.85 -11.76 -2.46
CA TYR A 177 -6.28 -11.53 -2.52
C TYR A 177 -6.84 -11.09 -1.18
N LEU A 178 -7.94 -10.35 -1.24
CA LEU A 178 -8.87 -10.06 -0.16
C LEU A 178 -10.20 -10.73 -0.47
N LEU A 179 -10.79 -11.38 0.52
CA LEU A 179 -12.11 -11.97 0.42
C LEU A 179 -12.92 -11.50 1.61
N GLN A 180 -14.10 -10.95 1.36
CA GLN A 180 -14.98 -10.38 2.38
C GLN A 180 -16.35 -11.02 2.34
N LEU A 181 -16.86 -11.34 3.52
CA LEU A 181 -18.25 -11.74 3.71
C LEU A 181 -19.12 -10.50 3.87
N LEU A 182 -20.16 -10.42 3.06
CA LEU A 182 -21.19 -9.39 3.18
C LEU A 182 -22.30 -9.85 4.15
N PRO A 183 -23.07 -8.90 4.72
CA PRO A 183 -24.18 -9.25 5.60
C PRO A 183 -25.17 -10.17 4.89
N GLY A 184 -25.53 -11.28 5.57
CA GLY A 184 -26.47 -12.27 5.06
C GLY A 184 -25.87 -13.59 4.62
N ALA A 185 -24.54 -13.75 4.66
CA ALA A 185 -23.90 -15.05 4.47
C ALA A 185 -24.33 -16.04 5.56
N THR A 186 -24.68 -17.26 5.17
CA THR A 186 -25.12 -18.33 6.09
C THR A 186 -23.92 -19.05 6.70
N ASP A 187 -24.10 -19.72 7.85
CA ASP A 187 -23.05 -20.52 8.49
C ASP A 187 -22.52 -21.63 7.56
N ALA A 188 -23.39 -22.19 6.71
CA ALA A 188 -23.01 -23.21 5.74
C ALA A 188 -22.07 -22.63 4.67
N GLU A 189 -22.34 -21.44 4.18
CA GLU A 189 -21.48 -20.74 3.22
C GLU A 189 -20.14 -20.36 3.83
N ILE A 190 -20.13 -19.90 5.07
CA ILE A 190 -18.91 -19.59 5.81
C ILE A 190 -18.04 -20.84 5.94
N THR A 191 -18.64 -21.96 6.38
CA THR A 191 -17.94 -23.24 6.54
C THR A 191 -17.36 -23.72 5.19
N GLN A 192 -18.12 -23.63 4.11
CA GLN A 192 -17.66 -24.02 2.76
C GLN A 192 -16.49 -23.15 2.31
N LEU A 193 -16.57 -21.84 2.54
CA LEU A 193 -15.52 -20.90 2.18
C LEU A 193 -14.22 -21.16 2.95
N GLU A 194 -14.33 -21.41 4.26
CA GLU A 194 -13.17 -21.76 5.10
C GLU A 194 -12.49 -23.05 4.60
N GLN A 195 -13.27 -24.05 4.23
CA GLN A 195 -12.74 -25.30 3.66
C GLN A 195 -12.03 -25.06 2.32
N ASN A 196 -12.61 -24.25 1.45
CA ASN A 196 -11.97 -23.89 0.17
C ASN A 196 -10.63 -23.21 0.40
N ILE A 197 -10.60 -22.19 1.26
CA ILE A 197 -9.39 -21.41 1.56
C ILE A 197 -8.30 -22.29 2.20
N ALA A 198 -8.68 -23.14 3.14
CA ALA A 198 -7.75 -24.07 3.78
C ALA A 198 -7.12 -25.09 2.82
N ALA A 199 -7.81 -25.41 1.72
CA ALA A 199 -7.32 -26.32 0.68
C ALA A 199 -6.48 -25.61 -0.42
N MET A 200 -6.45 -24.27 -0.44
CA MET A 200 -5.70 -23.52 -1.47
C MET A 200 -4.19 -23.62 -1.24
N PRO A 201 -3.40 -23.76 -2.32
CA PRO A 201 -1.96 -23.51 -2.25
C PRO A 201 -1.68 -22.05 -1.85
N SER A 202 -0.45 -21.77 -1.42
CA SER A 202 -0.04 -20.39 -1.16
C SER A 202 -0.13 -19.51 -2.41
N VAL A 203 -0.30 -18.19 -2.21
CA VAL A 203 -0.35 -17.23 -3.32
C VAL A 203 0.86 -17.36 -4.24
N THR A 204 2.04 -17.51 -3.66
CA THR A 204 3.30 -17.63 -4.43
C THR A 204 3.37 -18.93 -5.23
N GLU A 205 2.89 -20.06 -4.68
CA GLU A 205 2.82 -21.31 -5.42
C GLU A 205 1.86 -21.20 -6.60
N MET A 206 0.69 -20.58 -6.40
CA MET A 206 -0.29 -20.39 -7.46
C MET A 206 0.25 -19.50 -8.59
N LEU A 207 0.82 -18.34 -8.25
CA LEU A 207 1.40 -17.41 -9.23
C LEU A 207 2.60 -18.03 -9.97
N HIS A 208 3.49 -18.71 -9.25
CA HIS A 208 4.64 -19.39 -9.84
C HIS A 208 4.22 -20.52 -10.80
N ALA A 209 3.08 -21.17 -10.52
CA ALA A 209 2.46 -22.15 -11.44
C ALA A 209 1.68 -21.51 -12.60
N GLY A 210 1.73 -20.17 -12.76
CA GLY A 210 1.06 -19.44 -13.84
C GLY A 210 -0.44 -19.23 -13.63
N LYS A 211 -0.94 -19.39 -12.40
CA LYS A 211 -2.34 -19.09 -12.05
C LYS A 211 -2.58 -17.59 -12.04
N THR A 212 -3.74 -17.21 -12.53
CA THR A 212 -4.19 -15.81 -12.57
C THR A 212 -4.99 -15.43 -11.30
N PRO A 213 -5.22 -14.14 -11.04
CA PRO A 213 -6.15 -13.71 -9.98
C PRO A 213 -7.57 -14.32 -10.14
N GLU A 214 -8.02 -14.53 -11.36
CA GLU A 214 -9.31 -15.20 -11.65
C GLU A 214 -9.29 -16.68 -11.27
N ASP A 215 -8.18 -17.40 -11.52
CA ASP A 215 -8.01 -18.77 -11.04
C ASP A 215 -8.06 -18.84 -9.51
N MET A 216 -7.44 -17.87 -8.81
CA MET A 216 -7.50 -17.79 -7.34
C MET A 216 -8.93 -17.55 -6.86
N MET A 217 -9.68 -16.67 -7.52
CA MET A 217 -11.09 -16.43 -7.22
C MET A 217 -11.91 -17.70 -7.37
N ASN A 218 -11.75 -18.40 -8.47
CA ASN A 218 -12.50 -19.64 -8.76
C ASN A 218 -12.17 -20.75 -7.76
N LEU A 219 -10.93 -20.83 -7.27
CA LEU A 219 -10.53 -21.76 -6.24
C LEU A 219 -11.13 -21.38 -4.86
N ALA A 220 -10.95 -20.11 -4.44
CA ALA A 220 -11.45 -19.63 -3.16
C ALA A 220 -12.98 -19.74 -3.06
N MET A 221 -13.67 -19.42 -4.16
CA MET A 221 -15.13 -19.36 -4.22
C MET A 221 -15.74 -20.57 -4.94
N ALA A 222 -15.08 -21.74 -4.90
CA ALA A 222 -15.62 -22.98 -5.47
C ALA A 222 -16.98 -23.31 -4.84
N GLY A 223 -17.99 -23.54 -5.68
CA GLY A 223 -19.38 -23.78 -5.27
C GLY A 223 -20.26 -22.54 -5.09
N PHE A 224 -19.69 -21.33 -5.24
CA PHE A 224 -20.41 -20.05 -5.13
C PHE A 224 -20.67 -19.37 -6.47
N ASN A 225 -20.31 -19.99 -7.61
CA ASN A 225 -20.47 -19.48 -8.97
C ASN A 225 -20.03 -17.99 -9.10
N PRO A 226 -18.77 -17.67 -8.79
CA PRO A 226 -18.30 -16.28 -8.84
C PRO A 226 -18.29 -15.73 -10.24
N SER A 227 -18.52 -14.44 -10.36
CA SER A 227 -18.34 -13.70 -11.62
C SER A 227 -17.41 -12.50 -11.41
N VAL A 228 -16.58 -12.22 -12.41
CA VAL A 228 -15.73 -11.03 -12.43
C VAL A 228 -16.62 -9.81 -12.71
N LEU A 229 -16.60 -8.83 -11.81
CA LEU A 229 -17.33 -7.57 -11.93
C LEU A 229 -16.49 -6.48 -12.59
N ASP A 230 -15.19 -6.48 -12.32
CA ASP A 230 -14.28 -5.43 -12.75
C ASP A 230 -12.87 -6.01 -12.92
N GLU A 231 -12.17 -5.55 -13.93
CA GLU A 231 -10.78 -5.89 -14.22
C GLU A 231 -10.02 -4.61 -14.52
N ARG A 232 -8.86 -4.42 -13.87
CA ARG A 232 -8.03 -3.23 -14.01
C ARG A 232 -6.56 -3.57 -14.13
N GLU A 233 -5.82 -2.73 -14.85
CA GLU A 233 -4.37 -2.69 -14.77
C GLU A 233 -3.93 -1.80 -13.62
N VAL A 234 -3.02 -2.31 -12.80
CA VAL A 234 -2.45 -1.60 -11.66
C VAL A 234 -0.94 -1.50 -11.76
N ARG A 235 -0.36 -0.45 -11.18
CA ARG A 235 1.08 -0.19 -11.29
C ARG A 235 1.63 0.55 -10.09
N TYR A 236 2.94 0.49 -9.93
CA TYR A 236 3.65 1.41 -9.04
C TYR A 236 3.62 2.80 -9.67
N GLN A 237 2.96 3.74 -9.02
CA GLN A 237 2.78 5.09 -9.55
C GLN A 237 2.97 6.14 -8.46
N CYS A 238 4.00 6.97 -8.60
CA CYS A 238 4.19 8.13 -7.76
C CYS A 238 3.62 9.38 -8.43
N ASP A 239 2.86 10.16 -7.69
CA ASP A 239 2.23 11.40 -8.11
C ASP A 239 2.98 12.66 -7.64
N CYS A 240 4.26 12.51 -7.25
CA CYS A 240 5.09 13.66 -6.91
C CYS A 240 5.33 14.55 -8.13
N SER A 241 5.39 15.84 -7.90
CA SER A 241 5.75 16.83 -8.92
C SER A 241 6.57 17.96 -8.32
N ARG A 242 7.22 18.70 -9.21
CA ARG A 242 7.97 19.90 -8.81
C ARG A 242 7.08 20.92 -8.10
N GLU A 243 5.86 21.10 -8.60
CA GLU A 243 4.88 22.05 -8.07
C GLU A 243 4.43 21.67 -6.68
N ARG A 244 4.13 20.38 -6.46
CA ARG A 244 3.74 19.86 -5.11
C ARG A 244 4.90 19.99 -4.12
N THR A 245 6.14 19.68 -4.55
CA THR A 245 7.33 19.82 -3.72
C THR A 245 7.61 21.29 -3.39
N GLU A 246 7.43 22.20 -4.36
CA GLU A 246 7.54 23.64 -4.12
C GLU A 246 6.51 24.13 -3.10
N GLN A 247 5.23 23.69 -3.21
CA GLN A 247 4.19 24.04 -2.25
C GLN A 247 4.52 23.53 -0.84
N MET A 248 5.04 22.31 -0.73
CA MET A 248 5.50 21.74 0.54
C MET A 248 6.60 22.62 1.15
N LEU A 249 7.63 23.02 0.39
CA LEU A 249 8.68 23.92 0.88
C LEU A 249 8.12 25.28 1.31
N LEU A 250 7.21 25.86 0.52
CA LEU A 250 6.57 27.12 0.88
C LEU A 250 5.72 27.03 2.16
N SER A 251 5.18 25.84 2.50
CA SER A 251 4.41 25.61 3.72
C SER A 251 5.25 25.65 5.00
N LEU A 252 6.57 25.50 4.93
CA LEU A 252 7.48 25.67 6.05
C LEU A 252 7.46 27.12 6.60
N GLY A 253 7.03 28.06 5.77
CA GLY A 253 6.99 29.46 6.10
C GLY A 253 8.33 30.20 5.89
N ARG A 254 8.22 31.54 5.83
CA ARG A 254 9.34 32.41 5.49
C ARG A 254 10.58 32.20 6.36
N LYS A 255 10.40 32.15 7.68
CA LYS A 255 11.52 32.08 8.63
C LYS A 255 12.37 30.81 8.45
N GLU A 256 11.71 29.69 8.22
CA GLU A 256 12.39 28.40 8.05
C GLU A 256 13.08 28.34 6.68
N LEU A 257 12.45 28.87 5.63
CA LEU A 257 13.06 28.99 4.31
C LEU A 257 14.30 29.91 4.31
N GLU A 258 14.28 31.00 5.09
CA GLU A 258 15.43 31.89 5.27
C GLU A 258 16.61 31.17 5.95
N LYS A 259 16.36 30.33 6.97
CA LYS A 259 17.39 29.54 7.62
C LYS A 259 18.01 28.52 6.64
N LEU A 260 17.17 27.75 5.95
CA LEU A 260 17.64 26.79 4.96
C LEU A 260 18.46 27.44 3.87
N ARG A 261 18.05 28.62 3.37
CA ARG A 261 18.79 29.41 2.39
C ARG A 261 20.16 29.86 2.92
N ASP A 262 20.24 30.24 4.19
CA ASP A 262 21.49 30.74 4.77
C ASP A 262 22.49 29.60 5.02
N GLU A 263 21.99 28.35 5.15
CA GLU A 263 22.82 27.13 5.19
C GLU A 263 23.28 26.72 3.79
N ASP A 264 22.37 26.62 2.82
CA ASP A 264 22.63 26.34 1.41
C ASP A 264 21.54 26.98 0.53
N PRO A 265 21.90 27.90 -0.38
CA PRO A 265 20.93 28.52 -1.28
C PRO A 265 20.36 27.53 -2.33
N HIS A 266 20.96 26.35 -2.49
CA HIS A 266 20.52 25.29 -3.41
C HIS A 266 19.99 24.09 -2.63
N CYS A 267 18.67 23.88 -2.64
CA CYS A 267 18.03 22.77 -1.95
C CYS A 267 17.70 21.66 -2.94
N GLU A 268 18.18 20.44 -2.67
CA GLU A 268 17.73 19.22 -3.33
C GLU A 268 16.70 18.52 -2.43
N VAL A 269 15.51 18.23 -2.98
CA VAL A 269 14.49 17.41 -2.34
C VAL A 269 14.35 16.12 -3.10
N VAL A 270 14.50 14.99 -2.40
CA VAL A 270 14.36 13.65 -2.97
C VAL A 270 13.02 13.06 -2.55
N CYS A 271 12.23 12.58 -3.50
CA CYS A 271 10.98 11.90 -3.19
C CYS A 271 11.25 10.54 -2.55
N HIS A 272 10.74 10.28 -1.35
CA HIS A 272 10.91 9.00 -0.66
C HIS A 272 10.30 7.79 -1.39
N PHE A 273 9.28 8.02 -2.23
CA PHE A 273 8.59 6.93 -2.95
C PHE A 273 9.23 6.55 -4.28
N CYS A 274 9.79 7.51 -5.04
CA CYS A 274 10.31 7.23 -6.38
C CYS A 274 11.73 7.72 -6.63
N HIS A 275 12.37 8.30 -5.62
CA HIS A 275 13.72 8.87 -5.63
C HIS A 275 13.94 9.96 -6.71
N THR A 276 12.85 10.51 -7.28
CA THR A 276 12.97 11.66 -8.15
C THR A 276 13.52 12.85 -7.37
N LYS A 277 14.53 13.51 -7.94
CA LYS A 277 15.20 14.66 -7.37
C LYS A 277 14.62 15.96 -7.92
N TYR A 278 14.37 16.89 -7.03
CA TYR A 278 13.89 18.23 -7.34
C TYR A 278 14.84 19.26 -6.75
N GLU A 279 15.44 20.07 -7.59
CA GLU A 279 16.36 21.14 -7.17
C GLU A 279 15.62 22.48 -7.11
N PHE A 280 15.82 23.23 -6.03
CA PHE A 280 15.20 24.52 -5.81
C PHE A 280 16.24 25.58 -5.43
N ASP A 281 16.07 26.78 -5.98
CA ASP A 281 16.76 27.99 -5.57
C ASP A 281 15.98 28.64 -4.44
N LEU A 282 16.49 28.52 -3.21
CA LEU A 282 15.81 29.03 -2.01
C LEU A 282 15.67 30.56 -2.01
N ASN A 283 16.54 31.30 -2.73
CA ASN A 283 16.36 32.76 -2.87
C ASN A 283 15.04 33.09 -3.60
N LYS A 284 14.68 32.27 -4.61
CA LYS A 284 13.41 32.44 -5.34
C LYS A 284 12.22 32.04 -4.48
N LEU A 285 12.35 30.97 -3.69
CA LEU A 285 11.27 30.50 -2.81
C LEU A 285 10.98 31.48 -1.69
N VAL A 286 12.01 32.07 -1.05
CA VAL A 286 11.84 33.11 -0.04
C VAL A 286 11.11 34.34 -0.61
N LYS A 287 11.46 34.79 -1.84
CA LYS A 287 10.73 35.89 -2.51
C LYS A 287 9.24 35.54 -2.71
N LYS A 288 8.94 34.34 -3.24
CA LYS A 288 7.55 33.87 -3.42
C LYS A 288 6.78 33.78 -2.09
N ALA A 289 7.42 33.37 -1.00
CA ALA A 289 6.81 33.31 0.32
C ALA A 289 6.46 34.73 0.85
N VAL A 290 7.27 35.74 0.55
CA VAL A 290 6.98 37.14 0.90
C VAL A 290 5.79 37.67 0.08
N GLU A 291 5.75 37.41 -1.22
CA GLU A 291 4.67 37.86 -2.09
C GLU A 291 3.32 37.26 -1.70
N LYS A 292 3.28 35.99 -1.28
CA LYS A 292 2.05 35.34 -0.77
C LYS A 292 1.60 35.87 0.60
N ALA A 293 2.52 36.43 1.40
CA ALA A 293 2.21 36.96 2.72
C ALA A 293 1.68 38.41 2.71
N VAL A 294 1.79 39.12 1.58
CA VAL A 294 1.22 40.46 1.41
C VAL A 294 -0.24 40.31 1.00
N PRO A 295 -1.23 40.67 1.85
CA PRO A 295 -2.61 40.68 1.43
C PRO A 295 -2.75 41.69 0.29
N VAL A 296 -3.40 41.28 -0.80
CA VAL A 296 -3.84 42.21 -1.86
C VAL A 296 -4.78 43.20 -1.18
N SER A 297 -4.29 44.39 -0.86
CA SER A 297 -5.16 45.50 -0.49
C SER A 297 -6.00 45.82 -1.74
N GLU A 298 -7.24 45.40 -1.75
CA GLU A 298 -8.22 45.93 -2.68
C GLU A 298 -8.21 47.44 -2.57
N ASN A 299 -7.74 48.10 -3.61
CA ASN A 299 -7.97 49.51 -3.79
C ASN A 299 -9.48 49.73 -3.88
N ALA A 300 -10.08 50.08 -2.75
CA ALA A 300 -11.34 50.78 -2.75
C ALA A 300 -11.01 52.27 -2.97
N GLU A 301 -11.02 52.69 -4.20
CA GLU A 301 -11.20 54.10 -4.56
C GLU A 301 -11.98 54.21 -5.87
N ASN A 302 -13.15 54.75 -5.70
CA ASN A 302 -14.12 55.45 -6.53
C ASN A 302 -15.40 54.71 -6.91
#